data_742c2c2cb68209bd908af07af04aac5c
#
_entry.id   742c2c2cb68209bd908af07af04aac5c
#
_cell.length_a   1.000
_cell.length_b   1.000
_cell.length_c   1.000
_cell.angle_alpha   90.00
_cell.angle_beta   90.00
_cell.angle_gamma   90.00
#
_symmetry.space_group_name_H-M   'P 1'
#
loop_
_entity.id
_entity.type
_entity.pdbx_description
1 polymer ?
#
loop_
_entity_poly.entity_id
_entity_poly.type
_entity_poly.pdbx_seq_one_letter_code
_entity_poly.pdbx_strand_id
1 'polypeptide(L)'
;DVAPSRGLGDVYKRQMIFNKSDIVPYGTTGGLDTVAVRMPVDEIAREVIDAGGGYIAAPSANTSGRPSPTTAQHVAEDLTGRVDMIVDGGAVEIGVESTILDVTVEPPMILRPGAITKEMFEEVIGEVTVDRTLIRPDSKQVPKAPGMKYRHYAPKADLTIIEGPLENCLLYTSPSPR
;
A
#
# COMPACT_ATOMS: atom_id res chain seq x y z
N ASP A 1 17.92 -14.39 6.08
CA ASP A 1 18.78 -13.21 5.83
C ASP A 1 18.12 -12.37 4.76
N VAL A 2 17.34 -11.41 5.18
CA VAL A 2 16.84 -10.37 4.25
C VAL A 2 17.94 -9.33 4.16
N ALA A 3 18.75 -9.42 3.10
CA ALA A 3 19.77 -8.41 2.85
C ALA A 3 19.11 -7.02 2.78
N PRO A 4 19.63 -6.02 3.50
CA PRO A 4 19.12 -4.66 3.37
C PRO A 4 19.43 -4.19 1.95
N SER A 5 18.39 -3.94 1.16
CA SER A 5 18.52 -3.37 -0.17
C SER A 5 18.98 -1.91 -0.02
N ARG A 6 20.31 -1.71 0.06
CA ARG A 6 20.93 -0.39 -0.02
C ARG A 6 20.65 0.18 -1.41
N GLY A 7 19.75 1.12 -1.50
CA GLY A 7 19.45 1.84 -2.74
C GLY A 7 17.98 2.14 -3.01
N LEU A 8 17.04 1.35 -2.46
CA LEU A 8 15.60 1.66 -2.49
C LEU A 8 15.06 1.95 -1.09
N GLY A 9 15.94 2.16 -0.10
CA GLY A 9 15.58 2.31 1.32
C GLY A 9 14.78 3.55 1.66
N ASP A 10 14.93 4.62 0.89
CA ASP A 10 14.35 5.92 1.19
C ASP A 10 13.01 6.18 0.53
N VAL A 11 12.44 5.20 -0.19
CA VAL A 11 11.20 5.44 -0.92
C VAL A 11 10.01 4.91 -0.15
N TYR A 12 9.21 5.82 0.34
CA TYR A 12 7.96 5.63 1.06
C TYR A 12 6.98 4.70 0.34
N LYS A 13 6.31 3.81 1.10
CA LYS A 13 5.14 3.03 0.66
C LYS A 13 5.39 2.01 -0.45
N ARG A 14 6.33 1.12 -0.21
CA ARG A 14 6.56 -0.08 -0.99
C ARG A 14 6.22 -1.31 -0.16
N GLN A 15 5.55 -2.28 -0.76
CA GLN A 15 5.30 -3.60 -0.22
C GLN A 15 5.79 -4.64 -1.23
N MET A 16 6.57 -5.61 -0.77
CA MET A 16 7.12 -6.65 -1.63
C MET A 16 6.58 -8.01 -1.23
N ILE A 17 6.23 -8.82 -2.21
CA ILE A 17 5.75 -10.19 -1.98
C ILE A 17 6.91 -11.15 -2.22
N PHE A 18 7.17 -11.99 -1.22
CA PHE A 18 8.18 -13.04 -1.22
C PHE A 18 7.54 -14.41 -0.98
N ASN A 19 8.22 -15.48 -1.35
CA ASN A 19 7.86 -16.80 -0.86
C ASN A 19 8.05 -16.81 0.67
N LYS A 20 7.04 -17.32 1.41
CA LYS A 20 7.14 -17.42 2.86
C LYS A 20 8.13 -18.49 3.28
N SER A 21 8.80 -18.29 4.41
CA SER A 21 9.52 -19.35 5.09
C SER A 21 8.60 -20.11 6.05
N ASP A 22 9.04 -21.27 6.52
CA ASP A 22 8.23 -22.11 7.43
C ASP A 22 7.93 -21.45 8.78
N ILE A 23 8.72 -20.45 9.18
CA ILE A 23 8.49 -19.69 10.41
C ILE A 23 7.31 -18.72 10.32
N VAL A 24 6.86 -18.36 9.11
CA VAL A 24 5.71 -17.48 8.91
C VAL A 24 4.43 -18.32 8.92
N PRO A 25 3.53 -18.14 9.91
CA PRO A 25 2.32 -18.94 10.00
C PRO A 25 1.31 -18.59 8.90
N TYR A 26 0.56 -19.57 8.40
CA TYR A 26 -0.48 -19.37 7.40
C TYR A 26 -1.59 -18.39 7.84
N GLY A 27 -1.83 -18.28 9.14
CA GLY A 27 -2.75 -17.27 9.67
C GLY A 27 -2.35 -15.82 9.33
N THR A 28 -1.04 -15.54 9.24
CA THR A 28 -0.52 -14.23 8.85
C THR A 28 -0.65 -13.98 7.34
N THR A 29 -0.54 -15.02 6.53
CA THR A 29 -0.57 -14.91 5.06
C THR A 29 -1.95 -15.15 4.45
N GLY A 30 -2.96 -15.40 5.29
CA GLY A 30 -4.30 -15.76 4.80
C GLY A 30 -4.35 -17.08 4.03
N GLY A 31 -3.41 -18.00 4.35
CA GLY A 31 -3.31 -19.33 3.73
C GLY A 31 -2.47 -19.36 2.45
N LEU A 32 -1.79 -18.28 2.10
CA LEU A 32 -0.91 -18.20 0.92
C LEU A 32 0.51 -18.68 1.25
N ASP A 33 1.19 -19.23 0.26
CA ASP A 33 2.62 -19.59 0.32
C ASP A 33 3.54 -18.39 0.11
N THR A 34 2.98 -17.19 0.03
CA THR A 34 3.68 -15.93 -0.09
C THR A 34 3.40 -15.02 1.10
N VAL A 35 4.31 -14.13 1.41
CA VAL A 35 4.18 -13.12 2.46
C VAL A 35 4.48 -11.74 1.89
N ALA A 36 3.64 -10.77 2.25
CA ALA A 36 3.84 -9.38 1.89
C ALA A 36 4.63 -8.67 3.00
N VAL A 37 5.81 -8.17 2.67
CA VAL A 37 6.74 -7.52 3.60
C VAL A 37 6.84 -6.04 3.27
N ARG A 38 6.83 -5.21 4.30
CA ARG A 38 7.08 -3.78 4.22
C ARG A 38 8.11 -3.38 5.27
N MET A 39 9.08 -2.57 4.90
CA MET A 39 10.03 -1.95 5.80
C MET A 39 9.69 -0.45 5.90
N PRO A 40 9.17 0.06 7.03
CA PRO A 40 8.85 1.47 7.18
C PRO A 40 10.15 2.29 7.31
N VAL A 41 10.11 3.52 6.82
CA VAL A 41 11.20 4.51 7.01
C VAL A 41 10.98 5.36 8.25
N ASP A 42 9.75 5.45 8.72
CA ASP A 42 9.39 6.17 9.93
C ASP A 42 10.11 5.57 11.15
N GLU A 43 10.81 6.42 11.91
CA GLU A 43 11.65 5.98 13.02
C GLU A 43 10.82 5.42 14.17
N ILE A 44 9.67 6.05 14.49
CA ILE A 44 8.78 5.58 15.55
C ILE A 44 8.24 4.18 15.21
N ALA A 45 7.82 3.98 13.96
CA ALA A 45 7.36 2.67 13.51
C ALA A 45 8.47 1.60 13.61
N ARG A 46 9.73 1.96 13.28
CA ARG A 46 10.87 1.04 13.42
C ARG A 46 11.18 0.71 14.88
N GLU A 47 11.16 1.70 15.77
CA GLU A 47 11.35 1.46 17.20
C GLU A 47 10.28 0.54 17.78
N VAL A 48 9.02 0.71 17.37
CA VAL A 48 7.93 -0.20 17.78
C VAL A 48 8.16 -1.61 17.25
N ILE A 49 8.61 -1.77 16.00
CA ILE A 49 8.92 -3.07 15.41
C ILE A 49 10.08 -3.73 16.15
N ASP A 50 11.15 -3.00 16.43
CA ASP A 50 12.33 -3.51 17.13
C ASP A 50 11.98 -3.94 18.56
N ALA A 51 11.20 -3.13 19.27
CA ALA A 51 10.69 -3.47 20.59
C ALA A 51 9.74 -4.70 20.58
N GLY A 52 9.04 -4.91 19.46
CA GLY A 52 8.15 -6.05 19.23
C GLY A 52 8.87 -7.34 18.80
N GLY A 53 10.21 -7.33 18.73
CA GLY A 53 11.01 -8.50 18.35
C GLY A 53 11.48 -8.51 16.90
N GLY A 54 11.47 -7.35 16.22
CA GLY A 54 12.02 -7.15 14.88
C GLY A 54 11.04 -7.35 13.73
N TYR A 55 9.84 -7.84 13.99
CA TYR A 55 8.77 -7.98 12.98
C TYR A 55 7.38 -7.95 13.62
N ILE A 56 6.42 -7.35 12.93
CA ILE A 56 5.03 -7.22 13.37
C ILE A 56 4.10 -7.52 12.19
N ALA A 57 3.08 -8.36 12.40
CA ALA A 57 1.99 -8.52 11.46
C ALA A 57 0.95 -7.41 11.69
N ALA A 58 0.69 -6.58 10.69
CA ALA A 58 -0.21 -5.44 10.83
C ALA A 58 -1.09 -5.26 9.60
N PRO A 59 -2.40 -5.03 9.77
CA PRO A 59 -3.29 -4.54 8.72
C PRO A 59 -3.17 -3.01 8.58
N SER A 60 -3.94 -2.42 7.65
CA SER A 60 -4.17 -0.97 7.64
C SER A 60 -4.99 -0.54 8.85
N ALA A 61 -4.71 0.67 9.38
CA ALA A 61 -5.32 1.19 10.61
C ALA A 61 -6.69 1.86 10.36
N ASN A 62 -7.57 1.19 9.61
CA ASN A 62 -8.93 1.64 9.27
C ASN A 62 -9.93 0.49 9.39
N THR A 63 -11.20 0.83 9.47
CA THR A 63 -12.28 -0.16 9.29
C THR A 63 -12.40 -0.56 7.82
N SER A 64 -12.77 -1.82 7.57
CA SER A 64 -12.91 -2.36 6.21
C SER A 64 -13.83 -1.49 5.35
N GLY A 65 -13.40 -1.20 4.12
CA GLY A 65 -14.14 -0.38 3.14
C GLY A 65 -13.90 1.12 3.27
N ARG A 66 -13.24 1.61 4.32
CA ARG A 66 -12.87 3.03 4.44
C ARG A 66 -11.49 3.31 3.84
N PRO A 67 -11.22 4.56 3.43
CA PRO A 67 -9.89 4.97 2.98
C PRO A 67 -8.82 4.73 4.04
N SER A 68 -7.59 4.47 3.62
CA SER A 68 -6.45 4.39 4.53
C SER A 68 -6.22 5.72 5.24
N PRO A 69 -6.01 5.73 6.57
CA PRO A 69 -5.83 6.94 7.34
C PRO A 69 -4.51 7.63 6.97
N THR A 70 -4.51 8.95 7.01
CA THR A 70 -3.33 9.79 6.76
C THR A 70 -2.91 10.60 7.98
N THR A 71 -3.70 10.57 9.04
CA THR A 71 -3.43 11.23 10.33
C THR A 71 -3.90 10.34 11.49
N ALA A 72 -3.37 10.55 12.69
CA ALA A 72 -3.81 9.88 13.90
C ALA A 72 -5.31 10.11 14.20
N GLN A 73 -5.84 11.28 13.82
CA GLN A 73 -7.27 11.59 13.98
C GLN A 73 -8.12 10.64 13.14
N HIS A 74 -7.76 10.37 11.88
CA HIS A 74 -8.50 9.41 11.05
C HIS A 74 -8.46 7.99 11.64
N VAL A 75 -7.33 7.60 12.25
CA VAL A 75 -7.23 6.33 13.00
C VAL A 75 -8.18 6.33 14.20
N ALA A 76 -8.20 7.43 14.97
CA ALA A 76 -9.07 7.55 16.13
C ALA A 76 -10.56 7.49 15.75
N GLU A 77 -10.96 8.14 14.65
CA GLU A 77 -12.34 8.08 14.14
C GLU A 77 -12.78 6.65 13.81
N ASP A 78 -11.87 5.82 13.32
CA ASP A 78 -12.16 4.44 12.92
C ASP A 78 -12.02 3.41 14.05
N LEU A 79 -11.04 3.61 14.95
CA LEU A 79 -10.57 2.57 15.87
C LEU A 79 -10.74 2.92 17.35
N THR A 80 -11.24 4.10 17.73
CA THR A 80 -11.51 4.42 19.14
C THR A 80 -12.44 3.37 19.77
N GLY A 81 -12.04 2.86 20.92
CA GLY A 81 -12.73 1.78 21.64
C GLY A 81 -12.51 0.37 21.06
N ARG A 82 -11.67 0.23 20.04
CA ARG A 82 -11.28 -1.05 19.41
C ARG A 82 -9.80 -1.38 19.57
N VAL A 83 -8.99 -0.37 19.89
CA VAL A 83 -7.55 -0.50 20.19
C VAL A 83 -7.25 0.16 21.51
N ASP A 84 -6.22 -0.30 22.19
CA ASP A 84 -5.82 0.22 23.50
C ASP A 84 -5.01 1.50 23.39
N MET A 85 -4.27 1.66 22.28
CA MET A 85 -3.35 2.79 22.08
C MET A 85 -3.27 3.17 20.60
N ILE A 86 -3.14 4.47 20.35
CA ILE A 86 -2.79 5.06 19.05
C ILE A 86 -1.52 5.89 19.27
N VAL A 87 -0.48 5.57 18.50
CA VAL A 87 0.76 6.35 18.49
C VAL A 87 0.70 7.33 17.31
N ASP A 88 0.78 8.62 17.61
CA ASP A 88 0.76 9.67 16.60
C ASP A 88 2.19 9.97 16.14
N GLY A 89 2.53 9.52 14.94
CA GLY A 89 3.80 9.82 14.24
C GLY A 89 3.70 11.02 13.31
N GLY A 90 2.61 11.79 13.37
CA GLY A 90 2.34 12.90 12.45
C GLY A 90 1.56 12.50 11.20
N ALA A 91 1.33 13.48 10.32
CA ALA A 91 0.64 13.26 9.06
C ALA A 91 1.54 12.54 8.05
N VAL A 92 0.96 11.61 7.27
CA VAL A 92 1.72 10.95 6.20
C VAL A 92 1.92 11.90 5.01
N GLU A 93 3.11 11.96 4.47
CA GLU A 93 3.44 12.82 3.32
C GLU A 93 2.77 12.32 2.03
N ILE A 94 2.69 11.00 1.86
CA ILE A 94 2.11 10.37 0.68
C ILE A 94 0.78 9.71 1.05
N GLY A 95 -0.33 10.29 0.60
CA GLY A 95 -1.69 9.82 0.90
C GLY A 95 -2.12 8.59 0.11
N VAL A 96 -1.45 8.28 -1.02
CA VAL A 96 -1.76 7.08 -1.82
C VAL A 96 -1.23 5.81 -1.18
N GLU A 97 -1.81 4.68 -1.54
CA GLU A 97 -1.42 3.37 -1.03
C GLU A 97 -0.05 2.91 -1.53
N SER A 98 0.50 1.93 -0.82
CA SER A 98 1.79 1.33 -1.17
C SER A 98 1.73 0.65 -2.53
N THR A 99 2.74 0.84 -3.37
CA THR A 99 2.97 -0.02 -4.53
C THR A 99 3.26 -1.43 -4.06
N ILE A 100 2.60 -2.43 -4.65
CA ILE A 100 2.84 -3.85 -4.36
C ILE A 100 3.58 -4.46 -5.52
N LEU A 101 4.78 -4.98 -5.24
CA LEU A 101 5.63 -5.69 -6.20
C LEU A 101 5.73 -7.16 -5.81
N ASP A 102 5.37 -8.04 -6.72
CA ASP A 102 5.59 -9.49 -6.61
C ASP A 102 6.96 -9.84 -7.19
N VAL A 103 7.89 -10.26 -6.34
CA VAL A 103 9.23 -10.73 -6.73
C VAL A 103 9.35 -12.26 -6.74
N THR A 104 8.23 -12.96 -6.61
CA THR A 104 8.19 -14.41 -6.72
C THR A 104 8.06 -14.88 -8.17
N VAL A 105 7.87 -13.96 -9.10
CA VAL A 105 7.75 -14.20 -10.55
C VAL A 105 8.86 -13.47 -11.32
N GLU A 106 9.14 -13.96 -12.53
CA GLU A 106 10.17 -13.39 -13.41
C GLU A 106 9.54 -13.04 -14.76
N PRO A 107 9.66 -11.78 -15.23
CA PRO A 107 10.14 -10.61 -14.49
C PRO A 107 9.21 -10.23 -13.34
N PRO A 108 9.71 -9.49 -12.31
CA PRO A 108 8.89 -9.00 -11.20
C PRO A 108 7.66 -8.24 -11.67
N MET A 109 6.55 -8.35 -10.92
CA MET A 109 5.25 -7.84 -11.36
C MET A 109 4.62 -6.87 -10.37
N ILE A 110 4.20 -5.71 -10.83
CA ILE A 110 3.41 -4.76 -10.03
C ILE A 110 1.97 -5.26 -9.96
N LEU A 111 1.52 -5.59 -8.75
CA LEU A 111 0.16 -6.03 -8.45
C LEU A 111 -0.77 -4.88 -8.03
N ARG A 112 -0.22 -3.78 -7.55
CA ARG A 112 -0.96 -2.56 -7.22
C ARG A 112 -0.05 -1.35 -7.47
N PRO A 113 -0.47 -0.38 -8.30
CA PRO A 113 0.27 0.86 -8.47
C PRO A 113 0.13 1.74 -7.22
N GLY A 114 1.15 2.54 -6.95
CA GLY A 114 1.22 3.48 -5.85
C GLY A 114 2.25 4.57 -6.13
N ALA A 115 2.83 5.14 -5.10
CA ALA A 115 3.81 6.22 -5.24
C ALA A 115 5.13 5.80 -5.93
N ILE A 116 5.48 4.51 -5.84
CA ILE A 116 6.65 3.96 -6.56
C ILE A 116 6.17 3.52 -7.93
N THR A 117 6.72 4.14 -8.99
CA THR A 117 6.36 3.84 -10.36
C THR A 117 7.12 2.64 -10.92
N LYS A 118 6.66 2.15 -12.08
CA LYS A 118 7.33 1.07 -12.80
C LYS A 118 8.77 1.47 -13.18
N GLU A 119 8.94 2.67 -13.68
CA GLU A 119 10.23 3.21 -14.12
C GLU A 119 11.24 3.26 -12.96
N MET A 120 10.79 3.68 -11.77
CA MET A 120 11.64 3.70 -10.56
C MET A 120 12.10 2.29 -10.16
N PHE A 121 11.28 1.27 -10.37
CA PHE A 121 11.72 -0.11 -10.16
C PHE A 121 12.70 -0.54 -11.24
N GLU A 122 12.42 -0.24 -12.51
CA GLU A 122 13.26 -0.65 -13.64
C GLU A 122 14.68 -0.07 -13.58
N GLU A 123 14.85 1.13 -13.01
CA GLU A 123 16.17 1.72 -12.76
C GLU A 123 17.05 0.87 -11.81
N VAL A 124 16.44 0.06 -10.94
CA VAL A 124 17.17 -0.66 -9.89
C VAL A 124 17.24 -2.16 -10.14
N ILE A 125 16.14 -2.75 -10.61
CA ILE A 125 16.03 -4.22 -10.73
C ILE A 125 15.87 -4.69 -12.17
N GLY A 126 15.85 -3.77 -13.16
CA GLY A 126 15.65 -4.09 -14.55
C GLY A 126 14.17 -4.26 -14.90
N GLU A 127 13.86 -5.11 -15.87
CA GLU A 127 12.52 -5.28 -16.40
C GLU A 127 11.47 -5.59 -15.31
N VAL A 128 10.36 -4.84 -15.31
CA VAL A 128 9.21 -5.03 -14.42
C VAL A 128 7.93 -5.03 -15.25
N THR A 129 7.03 -5.94 -14.96
CA THR A 129 5.70 -6.01 -15.60
C THR A 129 4.61 -5.45 -14.70
N VAL A 130 3.45 -5.18 -15.28
CA VAL A 130 2.24 -4.76 -14.55
C VAL A 130 1.17 -5.81 -14.74
N ASP A 131 0.48 -6.18 -13.64
CA ASP A 131 -0.60 -7.18 -13.70
C ASP A 131 -1.71 -6.70 -14.65
N ARG A 132 -2.06 -7.53 -15.62
CA ARG A 132 -3.08 -7.23 -16.63
C ARG A 132 -4.47 -7.04 -16.04
N THR A 133 -4.73 -7.58 -14.87
CA THR A 133 -6.02 -7.42 -14.16
C THR A 133 -6.27 -5.99 -13.70
N LEU A 134 -5.20 -5.21 -13.52
CA LEU A 134 -5.28 -3.77 -13.24
C LEU A 134 -5.78 -2.97 -14.44
N ILE A 135 -5.53 -3.48 -15.66
CA ILE A 135 -5.88 -2.82 -16.92
C ILE A 135 -7.28 -3.28 -17.41
N ARG A 136 -7.71 -4.49 -17.01
CA ARG A 136 -9.00 -5.08 -17.39
C ARG A 136 -9.62 -5.80 -16.19
N PRO A 137 -10.64 -5.19 -15.53
CA PRO A 137 -11.25 -5.74 -14.29
C PRO A 137 -12.02 -7.06 -14.44
N ASP A 138 -12.10 -7.63 -15.62
CA ASP A 138 -13.01 -8.73 -15.98
C ASP A 138 -12.46 -10.14 -15.70
N SER A 139 -11.39 -10.28 -14.91
CA SER A 139 -10.79 -11.59 -14.68
C SER A 139 -11.42 -12.31 -13.48
N LYS A 140 -11.81 -13.57 -13.69
CA LYS A 140 -12.21 -14.54 -12.65
C LYS A 140 -11.01 -15.02 -11.80
N GLN A 141 -9.89 -14.29 -11.78
CA GLN A 141 -8.69 -14.71 -11.10
C GLN A 141 -8.76 -14.45 -9.59
N VAL A 142 -8.17 -15.36 -8.81
CA VAL A 142 -8.03 -15.22 -7.36
C VAL A 142 -7.07 -14.07 -7.08
N PRO A 143 -7.45 -13.10 -6.25
CA PRO A 143 -6.59 -11.97 -5.92
C PRO A 143 -5.31 -12.43 -5.23
N LYS A 144 -4.17 -11.96 -5.70
CA LYS A 144 -2.85 -12.27 -5.14
C LYS A 144 -2.42 -11.31 -4.03
N ALA A 145 -3.13 -10.20 -3.86
CA ALA A 145 -2.80 -9.18 -2.87
C ALA A 145 -4.06 -8.53 -2.28
N PRO A 146 -3.97 -7.99 -1.06
CA PRO A 146 -5.05 -7.19 -0.46
C PRO A 146 -5.42 -5.99 -1.36
N GLY A 147 -6.70 -5.69 -1.50
CA GLY A 147 -7.19 -4.57 -2.29
C GLY A 147 -7.49 -4.86 -3.76
N MET A 148 -7.29 -6.11 -4.24
CA MET A 148 -7.56 -6.47 -5.64
C MET A 148 -8.99 -7.00 -5.89
N LYS A 149 -9.71 -7.49 -4.88
CA LYS A 149 -10.99 -8.21 -5.07
C LYS A 149 -12.25 -7.39 -4.79
N TYR A 150 -12.17 -6.40 -3.93
CA TYR A 150 -13.34 -5.65 -3.48
C TYR A 150 -13.17 -4.18 -3.78
N ARG A 151 -14.29 -3.45 -3.89
CA ARG A 151 -14.29 -1.99 -3.95
C ARG A 151 -13.79 -1.46 -2.60
N HIS A 152 -12.49 -1.33 -2.48
CA HIS A 152 -11.84 -0.73 -1.32
C HIS A 152 -11.76 0.78 -1.50
N TYR A 153 -11.71 1.51 -0.38
CA TYR A 153 -11.39 2.94 -0.35
C TYR A 153 -12.36 3.83 -1.15
N ALA A 154 -13.60 3.40 -1.32
CA ALA A 154 -14.58 4.22 -2.01
C ALA A 154 -14.93 5.45 -1.15
N PRO A 155 -14.67 6.68 -1.63
CA PRO A 155 -15.16 7.88 -0.96
C PRO A 155 -16.70 7.89 -0.94
N LYS A 156 -17.29 8.62 0.02
CA LYS A 156 -18.74 8.79 0.08
C LYS A 156 -19.26 9.68 -1.04
N ALA A 157 -18.40 10.54 -1.59
CA ALA A 157 -18.72 11.45 -2.67
C ALA A 157 -18.48 10.80 -4.03
N ASP A 158 -19.26 11.19 -5.02
CA ASP A 158 -18.99 10.83 -6.41
C ASP A 158 -17.73 11.54 -6.90
N LEU A 159 -16.84 10.79 -7.54
CA LEU A 159 -15.63 11.31 -8.17
C LEU A 159 -15.80 11.26 -9.69
N THR A 160 -15.69 12.41 -10.32
CA THR A 160 -15.65 12.54 -11.78
C THR A 160 -14.25 12.94 -12.20
N ILE A 161 -13.62 12.13 -13.05
CA ILE A 161 -12.32 12.44 -13.67
C ILE A 161 -12.62 13.15 -15.00
N ILE A 162 -12.09 14.36 -15.14
CA ILE A 162 -12.16 15.12 -16.39
C ILE A 162 -10.78 15.09 -17.02
N GLU A 163 -10.66 14.50 -18.20
CA GLU A 163 -9.43 14.44 -18.98
C GLU A 163 -9.44 15.50 -20.07
N GLY A 164 -8.35 16.25 -20.22
CA GLY A 164 -8.21 17.27 -21.24
C GLY A 164 -7.03 18.21 -20.99
N PRO A 165 -6.79 19.18 -21.88
CA PRO A 165 -5.81 20.22 -21.65
C PRO A 165 -6.10 20.98 -20.36
N LEU A 166 -5.06 21.27 -19.58
CA LEU A 166 -5.19 21.91 -18.26
C LEU A 166 -5.95 23.25 -18.31
N GLU A 167 -5.77 24.01 -19.35
CA GLU A 167 -6.46 25.27 -19.64
C GLU A 167 -8.00 25.11 -19.71
N ASN A 168 -8.49 23.99 -20.21
CA ASN A 168 -9.91 23.68 -20.27
C ASN A 168 -10.46 23.21 -18.93
N CYS A 169 -9.64 22.55 -18.12
CA CYS A 169 -10.02 22.09 -16.78
C CYS A 169 -10.20 23.26 -15.80
N LEU A 170 -9.39 24.31 -15.92
CA LEU A 170 -9.44 25.49 -15.04
C LEU A 170 -10.67 26.36 -15.24
N LEU A 171 -11.33 26.31 -16.41
CA LEU A 171 -12.54 27.08 -16.68
C LEU A 171 -13.77 26.61 -15.87
N TYR A 172 -13.73 25.40 -15.32
CA TYR A 172 -14.88 24.78 -14.63
C TYR A 172 -14.62 24.45 -13.16
N THR A 173 -13.46 24.81 -12.60
CA THR A 173 -13.21 24.63 -11.17
C THR A 173 -13.89 25.75 -10.39
N SER A 174 -15.00 25.42 -9.77
CA SER A 174 -15.56 26.23 -8.70
C SER A 174 -14.55 26.30 -7.55
N PRO A 175 -14.32 27.46 -6.91
CA PRO A 175 -13.48 27.50 -5.72
C PRO A 175 -14.03 26.53 -4.71
N SER A 176 -13.17 25.63 -4.20
CA SER A 176 -13.53 24.68 -3.14
C SER A 176 -14.18 25.45 -1.99
N PRO A 177 -15.35 25.07 -1.51
CA PRO A 177 -15.91 25.68 -0.32
C PRO A 177 -14.93 25.46 0.85
N ARG A 178 -14.56 26.54 1.50
CA ARG A 178 -13.69 26.56 2.69
C ARG A 178 -14.39 25.92 3.88
#